data_51163a3bf5b6149676b0abfa06e87264
#
_entry.id   51163a3bf5b6149676b0abfa06e87264
#
_cell.length_a   1.000
_cell.length_b   1.000
_cell.length_c   1.000
_cell.angle_alpha   90.00
_cell.angle_beta   90.00
_cell.angle_gamma   90.00
#
_symmetry.space_group_name_H-M   'P 1'
#
loop_
_entity.id
_entity.type
_entity.pdbx_description
1 polymer ?
#
loop_
_entity_poly.entity_id
_entity_poly.type
_entity_poly.pdbx_seq_one_letter_code
_entity_poly.pdbx_strand_id
1 'polypeptide(L)'
;MLLAAPLAFAAQPRALSFYHTHTAERLRITYAERGRILPDALEQISRFLRDFRNGATHPIDPALLDTLYEIQRRSGGRGPYEIISAYRSPQTNEMLRASTGGVAQRSLHMEGRAMDVRLRGVATAELRRVALDLQAGGVGYYPDSDFVHVDTGRVRTW
;
A
#
# COMPACT_ATOMS: atom_id res chain seq x y z
N MET A 1 47.79 9.47 13.66
CA MET A 1 46.59 10.19 13.16
C MET A 1 45.59 9.14 12.72
N LEU A 2 44.66 8.75 13.62
CA LEU A 2 43.63 7.75 13.33
C LEU A 2 42.52 8.47 12.59
N LEU A 3 42.31 8.10 11.33
CA LEU A 3 41.14 8.47 10.55
C LEU A 3 39.95 7.69 11.08
N ALA A 4 39.05 8.36 11.81
CA ALA A 4 37.76 7.80 12.15
C ALA A 4 36.93 7.62 10.85
N ALA A 5 36.66 6.35 10.49
CA ALA A 5 35.73 6.05 9.42
C ALA A 5 34.35 6.63 9.78
N PRO A 6 33.64 7.28 8.81
CA PRO A 6 32.32 7.80 9.09
C PRO A 6 31.39 6.62 9.45
N LEU A 7 30.74 6.71 10.61
CA LEU A 7 29.65 5.82 10.97
C LEU A 7 28.56 5.99 9.89
N ALA A 8 28.53 5.05 8.95
CA ALA A 8 27.40 4.97 8.01
C ALA A 8 26.15 4.70 8.86
N PHE A 9 25.27 5.69 8.98
CA PHE A 9 23.94 5.50 9.54
C PHE A 9 23.24 4.44 8.68
N ALA A 10 23.21 3.21 9.19
CA ALA A 10 22.45 2.14 8.53
C ALA A 10 20.99 2.60 8.43
N ALA A 11 20.45 2.62 7.21
CA ALA A 11 19.06 2.98 7.00
C ALA A 11 18.17 2.11 7.90
N GLN A 12 17.26 2.75 8.64
CA GLN A 12 16.35 2.07 9.55
C GLN A 12 15.51 1.01 8.82
N PRO A 13 15.25 -0.14 9.45
CA PRO A 13 14.36 -1.13 8.88
C PRO A 13 12.98 -0.52 8.60
N ARG A 14 12.41 -0.83 7.43
CA ARG A 14 11.05 -0.42 7.08
C ARG A 14 10.11 -1.61 7.27
N ALA A 15 9.16 -1.44 8.17
CA ALA A 15 8.15 -2.44 8.49
C ALA A 15 6.74 -1.85 8.35
N LEU A 16 5.80 -2.69 7.96
CA LEU A 16 4.38 -2.36 7.87
C LEU A 16 3.57 -3.43 8.60
N SER A 17 2.40 -3.02 9.07
CA SER A 17 1.39 -3.90 9.64
C SER A 17 0.10 -3.75 8.87
N PHE A 18 -0.52 -4.88 8.55
CA PHE A 18 -1.73 -4.96 7.75
C PHE A 18 -2.82 -5.76 8.46
N TYR A 19 -4.06 -5.38 8.22
CA TYR A 19 -5.26 -6.14 8.51
C TYR A 19 -6.13 -6.18 7.27
N HIS A 20 -6.42 -7.36 6.74
CA HIS A 20 -7.26 -7.50 5.56
C HIS A 20 -8.73 -7.58 5.95
N THR A 21 -9.54 -6.61 5.54
CA THR A 21 -10.93 -6.48 6.01
C THR A 21 -11.86 -7.59 5.52
N HIS A 22 -11.54 -8.26 4.40
CA HIS A 22 -12.35 -9.34 3.83
C HIS A 22 -11.93 -10.74 4.29
N THR A 23 -10.64 -10.96 4.61
CA THR A 23 -10.13 -12.28 5.04
C THR A 23 -9.89 -12.36 6.54
N ALA A 24 -9.92 -11.21 7.24
CA ALA A 24 -9.55 -11.06 8.65
C ALA A 24 -8.10 -11.46 8.99
N GLU A 25 -7.28 -11.70 7.98
CA GLU A 25 -5.86 -12.01 8.17
C GLU A 25 -5.07 -10.77 8.63
N ARG A 26 -3.98 -11.03 9.32
CA ARG A 26 -3.05 -10.00 9.82
C ARG A 26 -1.64 -10.34 9.38
N LEU A 27 -0.87 -9.32 9.01
CA LEU A 27 0.54 -9.45 8.69
C LEU A 27 1.30 -8.28 9.28
N ARG A 28 2.37 -8.56 10.03
CA ARG A 28 3.38 -7.57 10.40
C ARG A 28 4.71 -8.05 9.85
N ILE A 29 5.36 -7.22 9.04
CA ILE A 29 6.54 -7.63 8.29
C ILE A 29 7.50 -6.48 8.06
N THR A 30 8.79 -6.74 8.26
CA THR A 30 9.87 -5.88 7.77
C THR A 30 10.12 -6.23 6.31
N TYR A 31 9.90 -5.27 5.41
CA TYR A 31 10.07 -5.50 3.97
C TYR A 31 11.36 -4.92 3.41
N ALA A 32 12.07 -4.10 4.18
CA ALA A 32 13.36 -3.55 3.78
C ALA A 32 14.29 -3.38 4.98
N GLU A 33 15.56 -3.72 4.79
CA GLU A 33 16.63 -3.55 5.77
C GLU A 33 17.89 -3.00 5.09
N ARG A 34 18.60 -2.11 5.78
CA ARG A 34 19.85 -1.51 5.29
C ARG A 34 19.71 -0.94 3.86
N GLY A 35 18.56 -0.36 3.56
CA GLY A 35 18.26 0.20 2.24
C GLY A 35 17.92 -0.81 1.15
N ARG A 36 17.82 -2.10 1.46
CA ARG A 36 17.51 -3.18 0.52
C ARG A 36 16.14 -3.77 0.79
N ILE A 37 15.39 -3.98 -0.27
CA ILE A 37 14.13 -4.72 -0.23
C ILE A 37 14.43 -6.21 0.01
N LEU A 38 13.61 -6.85 0.86
CA LEU A 38 13.70 -8.27 1.19
C LEU A 38 12.77 -9.08 0.27
N PRO A 39 13.30 -9.89 -0.66
CA PRO A 39 12.46 -10.62 -1.62
C PRO A 39 11.43 -11.55 -0.97
N ASP A 40 11.82 -12.28 0.07
CA ASP A 40 10.92 -13.18 0.79
C ASP A 40 9.77 -12.44 1.47
N ALA A 41 10.04 -11.22 1.96
CA ALA A 41 9.00 -10.36 2.52
C ALA A 41 8.02 -9.88 1.45
N LEU A 42 8.51 -9.49 0.26
CA LEU A 42 7.65 -9.13 -0.86
C LEU A 42 6.75 -10.28 -1.30
N GLU A 43 7.27 -11.49 -1.32
CA GLU A 43 6.47 -12.66 -1.65
C GLU A 43 5.35 -12.91 -0.64
N GLN A 44 5.65 -12.79 0.66
CA GLN A 44 4.65 -12.90 1.72
C GLN A 44 3.59 -11.80 1.62
N ILE A 45 4.00 -10.55 1.37
CA ILE A 45 3.10 -9.43 1.15
C ILE A 45 2.21 -9.68 -0.06
N SER A 46 2.77 -10.15 -1.17
CA SER A 46 2.01 -10.42 -2.40
C SER A 46 0.96 -11.50 -2.19
N ARG A 47 1.27 -12.55 -1.42
CA ARG A 47 0.29 -13.57 -1.02
C ARG A 47 -0.79 -13.01 -0.09
N PHE A 48 -0.42 -12.20 0.87
CA PHE A 48 -1.37 -11.55 1.79
C PHE A 48 -2.33 -10.61 1.04
N LEU A 49 -1.82 -9.85 0.07
CA LEU A 49 -2.56 -8.87 -0.72
C LEU A 49 -3.16 -9.42 -2.01
N ARG A 50 -3.31 -10.75 -2.10
CA ARG A 50 -3.94 -11.45 -3.22
C ARG A 50 -5.35 -10.94 -3.50
N ASP A 51 -5.84 -11.24 -4.68
CA ASP A 51 -7.27 -11.09 -4.97
C ASP A 51 -8.08 -12.06 -4.08
N PHE A 52 -8.73 -11.53 -3.06
CA PHE A 52 -9.44 -12.34 -2.07
C PHE A 52 -10.67 -13.08 -2.64
N ARG A 53 -11.12 -12.70 -3.84
CA ARG A 53 -12.28 -13.30 -4.50
C ARG A 53 -11.95 -14.62 -5.20
N ASN A 54 -10.75 -14.73 -5.76
CA ASN A 54 -10.34 -15.92 -6.53
C ASN A 54 -8.96 -16.49 -6.13
N GLY A 55 -8.28 -15.86 -5.16
CA GLY A 55 -6.98 -16.28 -4.66
C GLY A 55 -5.79 -15.97 -5.57
N ALA A 56 -5.99 -15.28 -6.69
CA ALA A 56 -4.91 -14.92 -7.60
C ALA A 56 -3.91 -13.97 -6.94
N THR A 57 -2.63 -14.23 -7.15
CA THR A 57 -1.52 -13.44 -6.63
C THR A 57 -0.81 -12.68 -7.74
N HIS A 58 -0.20 -11.56 -7.39
CA HIS A 58 0.63 -10.76 -8.29
C HIS A 58 1.71 -10.06 -7.45
N PRO A 59 2.92 -9.85 -7.97
CA PRO A 59 3.92 -9.04 -7.28
C PRO A 59 3.39 -7.64 -6.95
N ILE A 60 3.61 -7.22 -5.71
CA ILE A 60 3.28 -5.86 -5.26
C ILE A 60 4.49 -4.95 -5.51
N ASP A 61 4.24 -3.79 -6.08
CA ASP A 61 5.25 -2.78 -6.33
C ASP A 61 5.89 -2.31 -5.00
N PRO A 62 7.21 -2.47 -4.79
CA PRO A 62 7.88 -1.98 -3.59
C PRO A 62 7.71 -0.48 -3.36
N ALA A 63 7.59 0.33 -4.42
CA ALA A 63 7.35 1.76 -4.30
C ALA A 63 6.02 2.08 -3.63
N LEU A 64 5.01 1.21 -3.79
CA LEU A 64 3.74 1.33 -3.09
C LEU A 64 3.91 1.11 -1.58
N LEU A 65 4.74 0.14 -1.18
CA LEU A 65 5.06 -0.11 0.22
C LEU A 65 5.81 1.06 0.83
N ASP A 66 6.76 1.65 0.11
CA ASP A 66 7.48 2.85 0.53
C ASP A 66 6.55 4.05 0.70
N THR A 67 5.59 4.21 -0.20
CA THR A 67 4.54 5.24 -0.09
C THR A 67 3.73 5.05 1.19
N LEU A 68 3.24 3.84 1.47
CA LEU A 68 2.51 3.56 2.72
C LEU A 68 3.36 3.80 3.96
N TYR A 69 4.63 3.38 3.94
CA TYR A 69 5.56 3.62 5.04
C TYR A 69 5.74 5.12 5.33
N GLU A 70 5.94 5.94 4.30
CA GLU A 70 6.08 7.38 4.44
C GLU A 70 4.79 8.06 4.91
N ILE A 71 3.63 7.62 4.41
CA ILE A 71 2.33 8.12 4.90
C ILE A 71 2.18 7.82 6.39
N GLN A 72 2.46 6.58 6.82
CA GLN A 72 2.38 6.20 8.23
C GLN A 72 3.32 7.03 9.10
N ARG A 73 4.56 7.19 8.66
CA ARG A 73 5.58 7.97 9.38
C ARG A 73 5.16 9.44 9.53
N ARG A 74 4.66 10.08 8.48
CA ARG A 74 4.28 11.49 8.46
C ARG A 74 2.98 11.78 9.19
N SER A 75 2.02 10.86 9.13
CA SER A 75 0.74 11.00 9.85
C SER A 75 0.86 10.68 11.35
N GLY A 76 1.98 10.08 11.78
CA GLY A 76 2.16 9.62 13.16
C GLY A 76 1.32 8.39 13.51
N GLY A 77 0.70 7.74 12.52
CA GLY A 77 -0.09 6.53 12.72
C GLY A 77 0.75 5.36 13.20
N ARG A 78 0.23 4.60 14.17
CA ARG A 78 0.91 3.43 14.75
C ARG A 78 0.14 2.13 14.58
N GLY A 79 -1.11 2.22 14.15
CA GLY A 79 -1.96 1.06 13.91
C GLY A 79 -1.65 0.37 12.57
N PRO A 80 -2.28 -0.79 12.32
CA PRO A 80 -2.16 -1.44 11.03
C PRO A 80 -2.90 -0.67 9.94
N TYR A 81 -2.46 -0.80 8.71
CA TYR A 81 -3.28 -0.51 7.54
C TYR A 81 -4.41 -1.54 7.44
N GLU A 82 -5.63 -1.05 7.34
CA GLU A 82 -6.80 -1.87 7.00
C GLU A 82 -6.92 -1.89 5.49
N ILE A 83 -6.78 -3.08 4.90
CA ILE A 83 -6.80 -3.28 3.46
C ILE A 83 -8.23 -3.51 3.00
N ILE A 84 -8.77 -2.55 2.25
CA ILE A 84 -10.10 -2.63 1.63
C ILE A 84 -10.00 -3.35 0.28
N SER A 85 -8.97 -3.03 -0.51
CA SER A 85 -8.64 -3.68 -1.78
C SER A 85 -7.16 -3.52 -2.07
N ALA A 86 -6.54 -4.55 -2.65
CA ALA A 86 -5.14 -4.51 -3.09
C ALA A 86 -5.05 -5.08 -4.51
N TYR A 87 -4.33 -6.19 -4.73
CA TYR A 87 -4.32 -6.80 -6.05
C TYR A 87 -5.72 -7.24 -6.48
N ARG A 88 -6.01 -7.00 -7.73
CA ARG A 88 -7.27 -7.36 -8.38
C ARG A 88 -6.97 -8.05 -9.70
N SER A 89 -7.36 -9.30 -9.85
CA SER A 89 -7.16 -10.03 -11.10
C SER A 89 -7.97 -9.39 -12.26
N PRO A 90 -7.56 -9.57 -13.52
CA PRO A 90 -8.34 -9.11 -14.67
C PRO A 90 -9.79 -9.61 -14.64
N GLN A 91 -10.02 -10.86 -14.22
CA GLN A 91 -11.36 -11.44 -14.09
C GLN A 91 -12.21 -10.69 -13.08
N THR A 92 -11.66 -10.43 -11.89
CA THR A 92 -12.36 -9.66 -10.85
C THR A 92 -12.61 -8.22 -11.31
N ASN A 93 -11.66 -7.60 -12.00
CA ASN A 93 -11.82 -6.25 -12.52
C ASN A 93 -12.97 -6.16 -13.53
N GLU A 94 -13.06 -7.13 -14.44
CA GLU A 94 -14.15 -7.20 -15.42
C GLU A 94 -15.51 -7.43 -14.76
N MET A 95 -15.59 -8.36 -13.80
CA MET A 95 -16.81 -8.61 -13.02
C MET A 95 -17.29 -7.34 -12.30
N LEU A 96 -16.39 -6.60 -11.67
CA LEU A 96 -16.74 -5.35 -10.98
C LEU A 96 -17.16 -4.25 -11.95
N ARG A 97 -16.52 -4.14 -13.11
CA ARG A 97 -16.95 -3.19 -14.17
C ARG A 97 -18.37 -3.47 -14.62
N ALA A 98 -18.71 -4.74 -14.84
CA ALA A 98 -20.04 -5.14 -15.28
C ALA A 98 -21.12 -4.88 -14.22
N SER A 99 -20.76 -4.96 -12.91
CA SER A 99 -21.74 -4.88 -11.81
C SER A 99 -21.87 -3.50 -11.17
N THR A 100 -20.80 -2.68 -11.14
CA THR A 100 -20.78 -1.42 -10.36
C THR A 100 -20.60 -0.15 -11.19
N GLY A 101 -20.19 -0.25 -12.44
CA GLY A 101 -20.09 0.87 -13.39
C GLY A 101 -19.02 1.94 -13.09
N GLY A 102 -18.27 1.85 -12.00
CA GLY A 102 -17.26 2.85 -11.60
C GLY A 102 -15.80 2.38 -11.68
N VAL A 103 -15.58 1.17 -12.17
CA VAL A 103 -14.23 0.55 -12.18
C VAL A 103 -13.53 0.83 -13.50
N ALA A 104 -12.30 1.35 -13.44
CA ALA A 104 -11.49 1.61 -14.62
C ALA A 104 -11.14 0.32 -15.37
N GLN A 105 -11.13 0.39 -16.70
CA GLN A 105 -10.70 -0.73 -17.56
C GLN A 105 -9.23 -1.08 -17.33
N ARG A 106 -8.38 -0.06 -17.20
CA ARG A 106 -6.96 -0.19 -16.88
C ARG A 106 -6.73 0.27 -15.45
N SER A 107 -6.93 -0.63 -14.50
CA SER A 107 -6.76 -0.34 -13.07
C SER A 107 -5.37 -0.73 -12.61
N LEU A 108 -4.69 0.15 -11.87
CA LEU A 108 -3.39 -0.15 -11.27
C LEU A 108 -3.48 -1.23 -10.18
N HIS A 109 -4.66 -1.54 -9.67
CA HIS A 109 -4.88 -2.73 -8.84
C HIS A 109 -4.52 -4.03 -9.58
N MET A 110 -4.71 -4.10 -10.91
CA MET A 110 -4.34 -5.27 -11.71
C MET A 110 -2.82 -5.42 -11.91
N GLU A 111 -2.06 -4.37 -11.63
CA GLU A 111 -0.61 -4.34 -11.77
C GLU A 111 0.13 -4.47 -10.43
N GLY A 112 -0.60 -4.68 -9.31
CA GLY A 112 -0.02 -4.67 -7.96
C GLY A 112 0.52 -3.30 -7.54
N ARG A 113 0.01 -2.23 -8.10
CA ARG A 113 0.49 -0.85 -7.96
C ARG A 113 -0.50 0.09 -7.28
N ALA A 114 -1.60 -0.44 -6.76
CA ALA A 114 -2.62 0.34 -6.08
C ALA A 114 -3.18 -0.40 -4.85
N MET A 115 -3.54 0.36 -3.84
CA MET A 115 -4.27 -0.12 -2.66
C MET A 115 -5.34 0.88 -2.22
N ASP A 116 -6.48 0.35 -1.78
CA ASP A 116 -7.52 1.08 -1.07
C ASP A 116 -7.37 0.78 0.42
N VAL A 117 -7.11 1.80 1.23
CA VAL A 117 -6.66 1.62 2.62
C VAL A 117 -7.32 2.60 3.59
N ARG A 118 -7.38 2.17 4.85
CA ARG A 118 -7.45 3.02 6.04
C ARG A 118 -6.20 2.81 6.89
N LEU A 119 -5.81 3.79 7.67
CA LEU A 119 -4.77 3.62 8.69
C LEU A 119 -5.43 3.75 10.06
N ARG A 120 -5.43 2.67 10.83
CA ARG A 120 -6.09 2.66 12.14
C ARG A 120 -5.51 3.74 13.06
N GLY A 121 -6.40 4.56 13.61
CA GLY A 121 -6.03 5.68 14.46
C GLY A 121 -5.72 6.98 13.73
N VAL A 122 -5.87 7.01 12.39
CA VAL A 122 -5.72 8.22 11.57
C VAL A 122 -7.01 8.42 10.76
N ALA A 123 -7.61 9.59 10.84
CA ALA A 123 -8.79 9.92 10.03
C ALA A 123 -8.44 9.85 8.53
N THR A 124 -9.35 9.34 7.70
CA THR A 124 -9.10 9.19 6.25
C THR A 124 -8.86 10.52 5.54
N ALA A 125 -9.46 11.62 6.01
CA ALA A 125 -9.16 12.96 5.53
C ALA A 125 -7.70 13.37 5.77
N GLU A 126 -7.13 13.04 6.93
CA GLU A 126 -5.73 13.29 7.25
C GLU A 126 -4.80 12.35 6.46
N LEU A 127 -5.17 11.08 6.32
CA LEU A 127 -4.47 10.11 5.48
C LEU A 127 -4.36 10.63 4.04
N ARG A 128 -5.47 11.12 3.47
CA ARG A 128 -5.51 11.76 2.16
C ARG A 128 -4.54 12.94 2.07
N ARG A 129 -4.61 13.85 3.05
CA ARG A 129 -3.75 15.05 3.06
C ARG A 129 -2.27 14.67 3.00
N VAL A 130 -1.84 13.74 3.84
CA VAL A 130 -0.45 13.27 3.87
C VAL A 130 -0.06 12.57 2.56
N ALA A 131 -0.96 11.75 1.99
CA ALA A 131 -0.72 11.08 0.70
C ALA A 131 -0.55 12.09 -0.45
N LEU A 132 -1.36 13.16 -0.48
CA LEU A 132 -1.24 14.23 -1.46
C LEU A 132 0.09 15.00 -1.32
N ASP A 133 0.50 15.31 -0.10
CA ASP A 133 1.74 16.03 0.18
C ASP A 133 3.00 15.25 -0.27
N LEU A 134 2.91 13.92 -0.34
CA LEU A 134 4.01 13.07 -0.83
C LEU A 134 4.27 13.19 -2.33
N GLN A 135 3.26 13.53 -3.13
CA GLN A 135 3.38 13.58 -4.60
C GLN A 135 3.94 12.28 -5.22
N ALA A 136 3.65 11.12 -4.60
CA ALA A 136 4.23 9.83 -4.97
C ALA A 136 3.43 9.09 -6.08
N GLY A 137 2.19 9.51 -6.34
CA GLY A 137 1.32 8.88 -7.33
C GLY A 137 -0.11 9.37 -7.25
N GLY A 138 -1.07 8.57 -7.68
CA GLY A 138 -2.49 8.88 -7.61
C GLY A 138 -3.03 8.75 -6.19
N VAL A 139 -3.94 9.66 -5.84
CA VAL A 139 -4.68 9.66 -4.57
C VAL A 139 -6.16 9.88 -4.83
N GLY A 140 -6.98 8.88 -4.51
CA GLY A 140 -8.44 8.95 -4.56
C GLY A 140 -9.04 9.03 -3.16
N TYR A 141 -10.11 9.80 -2.98
CA TYR A 141 -10.75 9.96 -1.68
C TYR A 141 -12.21 9.52 -1.73
N TYR A 142 -12.56 8.58 -0.87
CA TYR A 142 -13.88 7.96 -0.79
C TYR A 142 -14.45 8.11 0.63
N PRO A 143 -14.94 9.32 0.98
CA PRO A 143 -15.39 9.60 2.36
C PRO A 143 -16.59 8.75 2.80
N ASP A 144 -17.53 8.48 1.89
CA ASP A 144 -18.73 7.67 2.21
C ASP A 144 -18.39 6.21 2.51
N SER A 145 -17.32 5.69 1.89
CA SER A 145 -16.81 4.32 2.11
C SER A 145 -15.64 4.30 3.10
N ASP A 146 -15.23 5.46 3.58
CA ASP A 146 -14.16 5.68 4.55
C ASP A 146 -12.84 5.01 4.17
N PHE A 147 -12.33 5.29 2.97
CA PHE A 147 -10.99 4.86 2.56
C PHE A 147 -10.32 5.87 1.61
N VAL A 148 -9.02 5.69 1.47
CA VAL A 148 -8.17 6.40 0.51
C VAL A 148 -7.54 5.41 -0.45
N HIS A 149 -7.64 5.69 -1.74
CA HIS A 149 -6.87 5.00 -2.77
C HIS A 149 -5.49 5.64 -2.88
N VAL A 150 -4.45 4.82 -2.93
CA VAL A 150 -3.08 5.24 -3.23
C VAL A 150 -2.49 4.35 -4.32
N ASP A 151 -1.75 4.93 -5.25
CA ASP A 151 -1.06 4.18 -6.31
C ASP A 151 0.28 4.79 -6.69
N THR A 152 1.08 4.04 -7.46
CA THR A 152 2.39 4.45 -7.98
C THR A 152 2.33 4.91 -9.44
N GLY A 153 1.18 5.33 -9.91
CA GLY A 153 1.01 5.92 -11.23
C GLY A 153 1.41 7.40 -11.27
N ARG A 154 0.97 8.10 -12.31
CA ARG A 154 1.19 9.56 -12.38
C ARG A 154 0.49 10.25 -11.20
N VAL A 155 1.07 11.35 -10.74
CA VAL A 155 0.45 12.20 -9.70
C VAL A 155 -0.87 12.77 -10.21
N ARG A 156 -1.96 12.45 -9.51
CA ARG A 156 -3.32 12.91 -9.78
C ARG A 156 -4.21 12.71 -8.55
N THR A 157 -5.35 13.37 -8.52
CA THR A 157 -6.32 13.25 -7.42
C THR A 157 -7.76 13.24 -7.96
N TRP A 158 -8.66 12.56 -7.25
CA TRP A 158 -10.11 12.57 -7.50
C TRP A 158 -10.90 12.30 -6.23
#